data_c634ebc886967ffb923b2995552b931e
#
_entry.id   c634ebc886967ffb923b2995552b931e
#
_cell.length_a   1.000
_cell.length_b   1.000
_cell.length_c   1.000
_cell.angle_alpha   90.00
_cell.angle_beta   90.00
_cell.angle_gamma   90.00
#
_symmetry.space_group_name_H-M   'P 1'
#
loop_
_entity.id
_entity.type
_entity.pdbx_description
1 polymer ?
#
loop_
_entity_poly.entity_id
_entity_poly.type
_entity_poly.pdbx_seq_one_letter_code
_entity_poly.pdbx_strand_id
1 'polypeptide(L)'
;LFYGRALEDSDEGVFSYKMREPLMEAIKSLEERGVFQEMKELDKEFDKNLILYGPPGTGKTYNSVIYAVAICDGKPVDELTDYAAVMSRYNELKKAGRISFTTFHQSYGYEEFIEGIKPINDENKQDIGYTIEPGVFKKFCDNAKSITRTSTGIESTVIEENTEPYVFIIDEINRGNISKIFGELITLIESTKRAGMPEAASAILPYSGDEFSVPSNVYILGTMNTADRSIALMDTALRRRFQFVEMMPDSDVLRKIHADKVEDLDVAAMLDKINERIEYLYDREHTIGHAFFTDLKDDATLVKLQSIFEKSVIPLLQEYFYEDYQKIQLVLGDNAKSDDSLKFIIDEKVIAKNIFKGNVEDVIDLPEKKYSINSKAFENINSYKEIL
;
A
#
# COMPACT_ATOMS: atom_id res chain seq x y z
N LEU A 1 -19.67 -4.82 10.53
CA LEU A 1 -18.54 -5.72 10.86
C LEU A 1 -18.85 -6.67 12.04
N PHE A 2 -19.71 -6.30 12.98
CA PHE A 2 -20.15 -7.22 14.06
C PHE A 2 -21.22 -8.23 13.63
N TYR A 3 -21.84 -8.03 12.48
CA TYR A 3 -23.01 -8.80 12.04
C TYR A 3 -22.66 -10.11 11.29
N GLY A 4 -21.57 -10.16 10.55
CA GLY A 4 -21.20 -11.34 9.76
C GLY A 4 -20.65 -12.49 10.63
N ARG A 5 -19.84 -12.19 11.65
CA ARG A 5 -19.20 -13.20 12.49
C ARG A 5 -20.12 -13.86 13.53
N ALA A 6 -21.20 -13.22 13.94
CA ALA A 6 -22.12 -13.78 14.94
C ALA A 6 -23.04 -14.88 14.37
N LEU A 7 -23.08 -15.10 13.06
CA LEU A 7 -23.94 -16.07 12.39
C LEU A 7 -23.24 -17.37 11.98
N GLU A 8 -21.89 -17.39 11.95
CA GLU A 8 -21.13 -18.57 11.50
C GLU A 8 -20.54 -19.45 12.60
N ASP A 9 -20.40 -18.93 13.85
CA ASP A 9 -19.60 -19.61 14.90
C ASP A 9 -20.42 -20.20 16.07
N SER A 10 -21.72 -20.46 15.97
CA SER A 10 -22.45 -21.06 17.08
C SER A 10 -22.96 -22.45 16.78
N ASP A 11 -22.19 -23.47 17.18
CA ASP A 11 -22.62 -24.86 17.33
C ASP A 11 -23.60 -25.06 18.52
N GLU A 12 -24.02 -24.03 19.23
CA GLU A 12 -25.01 -24.07 20.28
C GLU A 12 -26.38 -23.56 19.78
N GLY A 13 -27.09 -24.45 19.12
CA GLY A 13 -28.30 -24.22 18.35
C GLY A 13 -29.56 -23.73 19.06
N VAL A 14 -29.52 -23.17 20.27
CA VAL A 14 -30.71 -22.71 20.98
C VAL A 14 -30.78 -21.20 21.15
N PHE A 15 -29.68 -20.51 21.20
CA PHE A 15 -29.65 -19.05 21.35
C PHE A 15 -29.85 -18.30 20.03
N SER A 16 -29.44 -18.89 18.91
CA SER A 16 -29.51 -18.25 17.59
C SER A 16 -30.93 -18.18 17.01
N TYR A 17 -31.79 -19.15 17.31
CA TYR A 17 -33.13 -19.24 16.72
C TYR A 17 -34.12 -18.22 17.29
N LYS A 18 -34.06 -17.92 18.59
CA LYS A 18 -34.95 -16.96 19.24
C LYS A 18 -34.62 -15.49 18.93
N MET A 19 -33.39 -15.20 18.53
CA MET A 19 -32.95 -13.83 18.18
C MET A 19 -33.01 -13.56 16.68
N ARG A 20 -33.10 -14.58 15.85
CA ARG A 20 -33.05 -14.45 14.39
C ARG A 20 -34.26 -13.72 13.80
N GLU A 21 -35.48 -14.07 14.24
CA GLU A 21 -36.70 -13.42 13.74
C GLU A 21 -36.82 -11.96 14.17
N PRO A 22 -36.64 -11.57 15.43
CA PRO A 22 -36.69 -10.18 15.86
C PRO A 22 -35.59 -9.33 15.19
N LEU A 23 -34.43 -9.94 14.93
CA LEU A 23 -33.30 -9.29 14.27
C LEU A 23 -33.57 -9.06 12.78
N MET A 24 -34.15 -10.04 12.09
CA MET A 24 -34.56 -9.91 10.67
C MET A 24 -35.71 -8.92 10.51
N GLU A 25 -36.64 -8.86 11.46
CA GLU A 25 -37.70 -7.83 11.47
C GLU A 25 -37.12 -6.42 11.71
N ALA A 26 -36.16 -6.28 12.61
CA ALA A 26 -35.49 -5.01 12.85
C ALA A 26 -34.67 -4.56 11.62
N ILE A 27 -33.96 -5.46 10.95
CA ILE A 27 -33.25 -5.19 9.70
C ILE A 27 -34.25 -4.73 8.63
N LYS A 28 -35.33 -5.47 8.42
CA LYS A 28 -36.38 -5.13 7.45
C LYS A 28 -37.05 -3.78 7.73
N SER A 29 -37.29 -3.48 9.01
CA SER A 29 -37.79 -2.17 9.44
C SER A 29 -36.81 -1.03 9.18
N LEU A 30 -35.50 -1.27 9.28
CA LEU A 30 -34.46 -0.29 8.96
C LEU A 30 -34.31 -0.10 7.44
N GLU A 31 -34.48 -1.18 6.65
CA GLU A 31 -34.54 -1.12 5.18
C GLU A 31 -35.75 -0.32 4.69
N GLU A 32 -36.94 -0.59 5.26
CA GLU A 32 -38.19 0.13 4.93
C GLU A 32 -38.15 1.62 5.32
N ARG A 33 -37.34 2.00 6.31
CA ARG A 33 -37.12 3.40 6.70
C ARG A 33 -36.04 4.11 5.89
N GLY A 34 -35.42 3.42 4.93
CA GLY A 34 -34.32 4.00 4.14
C GLY A 34 -33.01 4.22 4.91
N VAL A 35 -32.91 3.77 6.18
CA VAL A 35 -31.73 3.98 7.03
C VAL A 35 -30.49 3.31 6.43
N PHE A 36 -30.66 2.17 5.75
CA PHE A 36 -29.57 1.53 5.01
C PHE A 36 -29.16 2.32 3.78
N GLN A 37 -30.06 3.09 3.19
CA GLN A 37 -29.77 3.97 2.07
C GLN A 37 -29.01 5.22 2.55
N GLU A 38 -29.43 5.81 3.69
CA GLU A 38 -28.69 6.87 4.37
C GLU A 38 -27.32 6.39 4.89
N MET A 39 -27.22 5.17 5.44
CA MET A 39 -25.94 4.57 5.83
C MET A 39 -25.05 4.28 4.62
N LYS A 40 -25.60 3.82 3.49
CA LYS A 40 -24.85 3.67 2.22
C LYS A 40 -24.42 5.01 1.61
N GLU A 41 -25.16 6.08 1.85
CA GLU A 41 -24.75 7.43 1.44
C GLU A 41 -23.68 8.01 2.39
N LEU A 42 -23.72 7.70 3.69
CA LEU A 42 -22.66 7.99 4.66
C LEU A 42 -21.38 7.17 4.40
N ASP A 43 -21.50 5.93 3.92
CA ASP A 43 -20.35 5.10 3.49
C ASP A 43 -19.69 5.58 2.16
N LYS A 44 -20.26 6.58 1.50
CA LYS A 44 -19.70 7.17 0.26
C LYS A 44 -18.70 8.30 0.53
N GLU A 45 -18.61 8.81 1.74
CA GLU A 45 -17.68 9.89 2.07
C GLU A 45 -16.33 9.30 2.49
N PHE A 46 -15.33 9.47 1.64
CA PHE A 46 -13.95 9.08 1.96
C PHE A 46 -13.38 9.95 3.08
N ASP A 47 -12.65 9.33 3.98
CA ASP A 47 -11.88 10.07 4.97
C ASP A 47 -10.87 11.01 4.31
N LYS A 48 -10.69 12.20 4.88
CA LYS A 48 -9.78 13.23 4.34
C LYS A 48 -8.32 12.79 4.30
N ASN A 49 -7.94 11.86 5.17
CA ASN A 49 -6.59 11.32 5.25
C ASN A 49 -6.66 9.79 5.30
N LEU A 50 -6.17 9.13 4.27
CA LEU A 50 -6.24 7.68 4.06
C LEU A 50 -4.84 7.10 3.88
N ILE A 51 -4.57 5.92 4.44
CA ILE A 51 -3.36 5.15 4.18
C ILE A 51 -3.74 3.73 3.76
N LEU A 52 -3.31 3.34 2.56
CA LEU A 52 -3.35 1.96 2.09
C LEU A 52 -2.08 1.26 2.58
N TYR A 53 -2.22 0.25 3.45
CA TYR A 53 -1.07 -0.40 4.06
C TYR A 53 -1.13 -1.92 3.92
N GLY A 54 0.03 -2.58 3.95
CA GLY A 54 0.13 -4.03 3.89
C GLY A 54 1.45 -4.51 3.29
N PRO A 55 1.63 -5.82 3.10
CA PRO A 55 2.82 -6.43 2.54
C PRO A 55 3.15 -5.92 1.14
N PRO A 56 4.40 -6.09 0.67
CA PRO A 56 4.78 -5.70 -0.70
C PRO A 56 4.04 -6.54 -1.74
N GLY A 57 3.74 -5.92 -2.88
CA GLY A 57 3.07 -6.60 -4.00
C GLY A 57 1.57 -6.85 -3.79
N THR A 58 0.89 -6.14 -2.88
CA THR A 58 -0.57 -6.22 -2.68
C THR A 58 -1.35 -5.18 -3.48
N GLY A 59 -0.70 -4.48 -4.41
CA GLY A 59 -1.36 -3.53 -5.30
C GLY A 59 -1.67 -2.17 -4.67
N LYS A 60 -0.99 -1.75 -3.58
CA LYS A 60 -1.24 -0.46 -2.91
C LYS A 60 -1.13 0.74 -3.85
N THR A 61 -0.04 0.86 -4.60
CA THR A 61 0.17 1.96 -5.56
C THR A 61 -0.85 1.89 -6.70
N TYR A 62 -1.20 0.68 -7.18
CA TYR A 62 -2.27 0.47 -8.15
C TYR A 62 -3.62 0.97 -7.63
N ASN A 63 -3.99 0.58 -6.42
CA ASN A 63 -5.24 1.00 -5.80
C ASN A 63 -5.25 2.48 -5.43
N SER A 64 -4.09 3.11 -5.14
CA SER A 64 -4.04 4.55 -4.89
C SER A 64 -4.55 5.38 -6.07
N VAL A 65 -4.33 4.91 -7.29
CA VAL A 65 -4.89 5.55 -8.52
C VAL A 65 -6.40 5.41 -8.54
N ILE A 66 -6.94 4.23 -8.21
CA ILE A 66 -8.40 3.97 -8.20
C ILE A 66 -9.06 4.83 -7.12
N TYR A 67 -8.53 4.84 -5.89
CA TYR A 67 -9.02 5.68 -4.79
C TYR A 67 -8.99 7.17 -5.13
N ALA A 68 -7.93 7.65 -5.78
CA ALA A 68 -7.82 9.05 -6.16
C ALA A 68 -8.90 9.46 -7.17
N VAL A 69 -9.17 8.62 -8.18
CA VAL A 69 -10.25 8.85 -9.15
C VAL A 69 -11.61 8.74 -8.47
N ALA A 70 -11.81 7.75 -7.60
CA ALA A 70 -13.03 7.54 -6.84
C ALA A 70 -13.39 8.78 -6.01
N ILE A 71 -12.42 9.32 -5.27
CA ILE A 71 -12.58 10.55 -4.47
C ILE A 71 -12.90 11.76 -5.38
N CYS A 72 -12.15 11.95 -6.46
CA CYS A 72 -12.35 13.10 -7.35
C CYS A 72 -13.70 13.10 -8.06
N ASP A 73 -14.20 11.92 -8.44
CA ASP A 73 -15.45 11.77 -9.18
C ASP A 73 -16.66 11.43 -8.29
N GLY A 74 -16.46 11.29 -6.96
CA GLY A 74 -17.51 10.95 -6.00
C GLY A 74 -18.13 9.58 -6.25
N LYS A 75 -17.34 8.59 -6.68
CA LYS A 75 -17.76 7.23 -7.00
C LYS A 75 -17.24 6.21 -5.99
N PRO A 76 -17.98 5.13 -5.71
CA PRO A 76 -17.46 4.01 -4.96
C PRO A 76 -16.29 3.33 -5.70
N VAL A 77 -15.31 2.82 -4.94
CA VAL A 77 -14.11 2.15 -5.48
C VAL A 77 -14.46 0.90 -6.29
N ASP A 78 -15.48 0.16 -5.86
CA ASP A 78 -15.95 -1.09 -6.47
C ASP A 78 -16.64 -0.89 -7.84
N GLU A 79 -17.07 0.32 -8.16
CA GLU A 79 -17.60 0.66 -9.49
C GLU A 79 -16.49 0.88 -10.53
N LEU A 80 -15.24 1.10 -10.10
CA LEU A 80 -14.11 1.43 -10.98
C LEU A 80 -13.32 0.16 -11.37
N THR A 81 -13.95 -0.72 -12.14
CA THR A 81 -13.41 -2.03 -12.53
C THR A 81 -12.53 -2.01 -13.78
N ASP A 82 -12.72 -1.05 -14.69
CA ASP A 82 -11.88 -0.88 -15.88
C ASP A 82 -10.69 0.01 -15.58
N TYR A 83 -9.56 -0.61 -15.29
CA TYR A 83 -8.32 0.12 -14.94
C TYR A 83 -7.80 1.01 -16.08
N ALA A 84 -8.00 0.65 -17.34
CA ALA A 84 -7.57 1.49 -18.46
C ALA A 84 -8.34 2.81 -18.50
N ALA A 85 -9.66 2.73 -18.29
CA ALA A 85 -10.52 3.92 -18.15
C ALA A 85 -10.14 4.75 -16.92
N VAL A 86 -9.87 4.09 -15.78
CA VAL A 86 -9.41 4.75 -14.54
C VAL A 86 -8.10 5.50 -14.78
N MET A 87 -7.11 4.88 -15.43
CA MET A 87 -5.82 5.51 -15.75
C MET A 87 -5.97 6.71 -16.70
N SER A 88 -6.86 6.61 -17.69
CA SER A 88 -7.17 7.76 -18.56
C SER A 88 -7.72 8.93 -17.75
N ARG A 89 -8.69 8.65 -16.88
CA ARG A 89 -9.32 9.66 -16.01
C ARG A 89 -8.34 10.24 -15.00
N TYR A 90 -7.49 9.40 -14.39
CA TYR A 90 -6.40 9.83 -13.51
C TYR A 90 -5.47 10.84 -14.19
N ASN A 91 -5.06 10.55 -15.44
CA ASN A 91 -4.19 11.44 -16.20
C ASN A 91 -4.86 12.78 -16.54
N GLU A 92 -6.17 12.80 -16.81
CA GLU A 92 -6.94 14.02 -16.99
C GLU A 92 -6.96 14.87 -15.72
N LEU A 93 -7.29 14.25 -14.57
CA LEU A 93 -7.33 14.91 -13.27
C LEU A 93 -5.95 15.43 -12.84
N LYS A 94 -4.90 14.67 -13.13
CA LYS A 94 -3.51 15.09 -12.89
C LYS A 94 -3.12 16.31 -13.74
N LYS A 95 -3.48 16.33 -15.02
CA LYS A 95 -3.28 17.49 -15.92
C LYS A 95 -4.07 18.71 -15.45
N ALA A 96 -5.26 18.51 -14.90
CA ALA A 96 -6.08 19.56 -14.31
C ALA A 96 -5.55 20.05 -12.94
N GLY A 97 -4.49 19.43 -12.40
CA GLY A 97 -3.92 19.77 -11.09
C GLY A 97 -4.75 19.29 -9.89
N ARG A 98 -5.80 18.47 -10.11
CA ARG A 98 -6.65 17.90 -9.06
C ARG A 98 -6.06 16.68 -8.38
N ILE A 99 -5.09 16.02 -9.02
CA ILE A 99 -4.31 14.95 -8.43
C ILE A 99 -2.84 15.31 -8.50
N SER A 100 -2.12 15.17 -7.38
CA SER A 100 -0.67 15.26 -7.30
C SER A 100 -0.10 13.98 -6.69
N PHE A 101 1.13 13.64 -7.04
CA PHE A 101 1.82 12.43 -6.59
C PHE A 101 3.25 12.76 -6.17
N THR A 102 3.64 12.28 -4.99
CA THR A 102 5.03 12.33 -4.53
C THR A 102 5.40 11.01 -3.85
N THR A 103 6.69 10.70 -3.79
CA THR A 103 7.21 9.55 -3.06
C THR A 103 8.10 10.05 -1.94
N PHE A 104 7.87 9.58 -0.71
CA PHE A 104 8.75 9.90 0.40
C PHE A 104 9.99 9.00 0.39
N HIS A 105 11.10 9.56 0.80
CA HIS A 105 12.37 8.88 0.99
C HIS A 105 13.09 9.46 2.23
N GLN A 106 14.15 8.80 2.69
CA GLN A 106 14.82 9.17 3.94
C GLN A 106 15.31 10.61 4.00
N SER A 107 15.70 11.19 2.85
CA SER A 107 16.19 12.58 2.76
C SER A 107 15.08 13.59 2.46
N TYR A 108 13.81 13.16 2.30
CA TYR A 108 12.71 14.07 2.01
C TYR A 108 12.42 14.97 3.22
N GLY A 109 12.31 16.27 3.00
CA GLY A 109 12.21 17.27 4.06
C GLY A 109 11.03 18.22 3.94
N TYR A 110 10.90 19.07 4.96
CA TYR A 110 9.92 20.13 5.03
C TYR A 110 10.05 21.11 3.86
N GLU A 111 11.30 21.38 3.47
CA GLU A 111 11.65 22.35 2.42
C GLU A 111 11.14 21.94 1.03
N GLU A 112 11.03 20.63 0.78
CA GLU A 112 10.50 20.10 -0.48
C GLU A 112 8.96 20.00 -0.44
N PHE A 113 8.41 19.81 0.76
CA PHE A 113 6.99 19.54 0.95
C PHE A 113 6.19 20.84 1.14
N ILE A 114 6.63 21.71 2.02
CA ILE A 114 5.91 22.93 2.44
C ILE A 114 6.52 24.18 1.81
N GLU A 115 7.72 24.57 2.22
CA GLU A 115 8.46 25.71 1.67
C GLU A 115 9.94 25.64 2.04
N GLY A 116 10.80 26.14 1.18
CA GLY A 116 12.22 26.12 1.43
C GLY A 116 12.97 27.26 0.74
N ILE A 117 14.17 27.53 1.22
CA ILE A 117 15.06 28.55 0.67
C ILE A 117 15.86 27.93 -0.49
N LYS A 118 15.79 28.55 -1.67
CA LYS A 118 16.56 28.15 -2.84
C LYS A 118 17.48 29.26 -3.33
N PRO A 119 18.70 28.94 -3.79
CA PRO A 119 19.59 29.91 -4.38
C PRO A 119 19.06 30.43 -5.72
N ILE A 120 19.16 31.72 -5.96
CA ILE A 120 18.88 32.32 -7.25
C ILE A 120 20.22 32.48 -7.99
N ASN A 121 20.38 31.77 -9.10
CA ASN A 121 21.49 31.99 -10.01
C ASN A 121 21.16 33.20 -10.90
N ASP A 122 21.59 34.39 -10.49
CA ASP A 122 21.55 35.57 -11.35
C ASP A 122 22.94 35.73 -11.97
N GLU A 123 23.08 35.38 -13.25
CA GLU A 123 24.36 35.45 -14.00
C GLU A 123 24.98 36.85 -14.00
N ASN A 124 24.23 37.88 -13.59
CA ASN A 124 24.68 39.30 -13.57
C ASN A 124 25.05 39.82 -12.16
N LYS A 125 24.94 38.98 -11.10
CA LYS A 125 25.31 39.37 -9.74
C LYS A 125 26.44 38.52 -9.19
N GLN A 126 27.41 39.15 -8.55
CA GLN A 126 28.53 38.47 -7.86
C GLN A 126 28.09 37.79 -6.56
N ASP A 127 26.92 38.11 -6.02
CA ASP A 127 26.38 37.55 -4.80
C ASP A 127 25.25 36.59 -5.09
N ILE A 128 25.25 35.43 -4.42
CA ILE A 128 24.17 34.43 -4.50
C ILE A 128 22.94 35.00 -3.78
N GLY A 129 21.89 35.28 -4.53
CA GLY A 129 20.58 35.62 -3.98
C GLY A 129 19.85 34.38 -3.49
N TYR A 130 18.91 34.55 -2.57
CA TYR A 130 18.03 33.47 -2.09
C TYR A 130 16.57 33.85 -2.29
N THR A 131 15.74 32.88 -2.60
CA THR A 131 14.27 32.99 -2.67
C THR A 131 13.62 31.92 -1.86
N ILE A 132 12.44 32.21 -1.31
CA ILE A 132 11.60 31.19 -0.68
C ILE A 132 10.68 30.63 -1.75
N GLU A 133 10.75 29.32 -1.98
CA GLU A 133 9.86 28.63 -2.90
C GLU A 133 8.88 27.75 -2.16
N PRO A 134 7.59 27.81 -2.52
CA PRO A 134 6.61 26.89 -1.97
C PRO A 134 6.91 25.46 -2.43
N GLY A 135 6.84 24.50 -1.50
CA GLY A 135 6.97 23.08 -1.76
C GLY A 135 5.75 22.50 -2.48
N VAL A 136 5.82 21.20 -2.77
CA VAL A 136 4.79 20.53 -3.61
C VAL A 136 3.41 20.51 -2.97
N PHE A 137 3.32 20.31 -1.65
CA PHE A 137 2.05 20.26 -0.94
C PHE A 137 1.43 21.65 -0.76
N LYS A 138 2.25 22.69 -0.43
CA LYS A 138 1.77 24.07 -0.35
C LYS A 138 1.21 24.53 -1.69
N LYS A 139 1.95 24.32 -2.80
CA LYS A 139 1.47 24.63 -4.16
C LYS A 139 0.15 23.93 -4.48
N PHE A 140 0.02 22.67 -4.10
CA PHE A 140 -1.19 21.91 -4.33
C PHE A 140 -2.38 22.45 -3.53
N CYS A 141 -2.18 22.78 -2.26
CA CYS A 141 -3.22 23.40 -1.42
C CYS A 141 -3.64 24.76 -1.96
N ASP A 142 -2.69 25.57 -2.43
CA ASP A 142 -2.98 26.89 -3.00
C ASP A 142 -3.82 26.77 -4.28
N ASN A 143 -3.56 25.77 -5.12
CA ASN A 143 -4.37 25.48 -6.31
C ASN A 143 -5.79 24.98 -5.94
N ALA A 144 -5.95 24.33 -4.79
CA ALA A 144 -7.24 23.80 -4.34
C ALA A 144 -8.17 24.86 -3.73
N LYS A 145 -7.64 26.01 -3.30
CA LYS A 145 -8.40 27.04 -2.54
C LYS A 145 -9.46 27.76 -3.37
N SER A 146 -9.18 28.12 -4.63
CA SER A 146 -10.06 28.99 -5.41
C SER A 146 -10.11 28.62 -6.88
N ILE A 147 -11.30 28.75 -7.49
CA ILE A 147 -11.48 28.69 -8.94
C ILE A 147 -11.71 30.13 -9.44
N THR A 148 -10.88 30.55 -10.40
CA THR A 148 -11.12 31.79 -11.14
C THR A 148 -12.04 31.49 -12.32
N ARG A 149 -13.30 31.93 -12.26
CA ARG A 149 -14.24 31.86 -13.41
C ARG A 149 -14.29 33.22 -14.09
N THR A 150 -13.86 33.26 -15.35
CA THR A 150 -14.05 34.44 -16.21
C THR A 150 -15.36 34.30 -16.93
N SER A 151 -16.37 35.12 -16.63
CA SER A 151 -17.63 35.15 -17.35
C SER A 151 -17.40 35.80 -18.72
N THR A 152 -17.66 35.07 -19.80
CA THR A 152 -17.66 35.61 -21.16
C THR A 152 -18.77 36.66 -21.30
N GLY A 153 -18.37 37.94 -21.25
CA GLY A 153 -19.27 39.03 -21.56
C GLY A 153 -19.25 40.27 -20.59
N ILE A 154 -18.72 40.10 -19.40
CA ILE A 154 -18.50 41.24 -18.47
C ILE A 154 -17.16 40.97 -17.75
N GLU A 155 -16.23 41.93 -17.74
CA GLU A 155 -14.95 41.83 -17.02
C GLU A 155 -15.17 41.82 -15.50
N SER A 156 -15.83 40.82 -14.96
CA SER A 156 -15.91 40.54 -13.54
C SER A 156 -15.31 39.20 -13.25
N THR A 157 -14.13 39.17 -12.66
CA THR A 157 -13.52 37.99 -12.11
C THR A 157 -14.19 37.72 -10.77
N VAL A 158 -15.02 36.66 -10.72
CA VAL A 158 -15.60 36.18 -9.45
C VAL A 158 -14.68 35.07 -8.96
N ILE A 159 -14.10 35.26 -7.78
CA ILE A 159 -13.34 34.23 -7.06
C ILE A 159 -14.37 33.46 -6.23
N GLU A 160 -14.69 32.25 -6.66
CA GLU A 160 -15.56 31.33 -5.91
C GLU A 160 -14.69 30.36 -5.11
N GLU A 161 -15.18 29.96 -3.93
CA GLU A 161 -14.55 28.90 -3.14
C GLU A 161 -14.65 27.58 -3.92
N ASN A 162 -13.51 26.89 -4.06
CA ASN A 162 -13.45 25.64 -4.80
C ASN A 162 -13.86 24.48 -3.90
N THR A 163 -14.98 23.85 -4.24
CA THR A 163 -15.50 22.67 -3.51
C THR A 163 -15.15 21.35 -4.17
N GLU A 164 -14.53 21.38 -5.37
CA GLU A 164 -14.12 20.13 -6.04
C GLU A 164 -13.04 19.38 -5.26
N PRO A 165 -13.12 18.05 -5.15
CA PRO A 165 -12.10 17.27 -4.45
C PRO A 165 -10.74 17.31 -5.14
N TYR A 166 -9.69 17.43 -4.35
CA TYR A 166 -8.29 17.39 -4.73
C TYR A 166 -7.57 16.29 -3.95
N VAL A 167 -6.82 15.43 -4.60
CA VAL A 167 -6.15 14.28 -3.97
C VAL A 167 -4.64 14.39 -4.07
N PHE A 168 -3.96 14.45 -2.92
CA PHE A 168 -2.51 14.42 -2.83
C PHE A 168 -2.05 13.02 -2.43
N ILE A 169 -1.39 12.32 -3.36
CA ILE A 169 -0.88 10.96 -3.14
C ILE A 169 0.55 11.02 -2.62
N ILE A 170 0.82 10.32 -1.51
CA ILE A 170 2.14 10.15 -0.92
C ILE A 170 2.48 8.66 -0.93
N ASP A 171 3.29 8.24 -1.89
CA ASP A 171 3.77 6.88 -1.96
C ASP A 171 4.90 6.65 -0.95
N GLU A 172 4.94 5.46 -0.33
CA GLU A 172 5.92 5.10 0.71
C GLU A 172 5.98 6.13 1.87
N ILE A 173 4.81 6.53 2.37
CA ILE A 173 4.69 7.62 3.36
C ILE A 173 5.55 7.38 4.61
N ASN A 174 5.78 6.13 5.00
CA ASN A 174 6.59 5.73 6.15
C ASN A 174 8.11 5.78 5.91
N ARG A 175 8.59 5.93 4.65
CA ARG A 175 10.03 6.04 4.35
C ARG A 175 10.64 7.39 4.72
N GLY A 176 9.81 8.43 4.89
CA GLY A 176 10.22 9.73 5.38
C GLY A 176 9.93 9.91 6.88
N ASN A 177 10.61 10.86 7.51
CA ASN A 177 10.23 11.30 8.85
C ASN A 177 9.00 12.22 8.74
N ILE A 178 7.80 11.62 8.82
CA ILE A 178 6.54 12.31 8.57
C ILE A 178 6.37 13.54 9.49
N SER A 179 6.71 13.40 10.77
CA SER A 179 6.60 14.48 11.75
C SER A 179 7.50 15.67 11.38
N LYS A 180 8.70 15.39 10.83
CA LYS A 180 9.60 16.45 10.35
C LYS A 180 9.12 17.08 9.04
N ILE A 181 8.57 16.25 8.13
CA ILE A 181 8.11 16.70 6.81
C ILE A 181 6.86 17.58 6.93
N PHE A 182 5.90 17.18 7.76
CA PHE A 182 4.65 17.93 7.97
C PHE A 182 4.82 19.12 8.94
N GLY A 183 5.77 19.03 9.89
CA GLY A 183 5.98 20.07 10.88
C GLY A 183 4.67 20.45 11.61
N GLU A 184 4.37 21.73 11.67
CA GLU A 184 3.16 22.30 12.27
C GLU A 184 1.85 21.88 11.55
N LEU A 185 1.93 21.47 10.28
CA LEU A 185 0.78 21.04 9.50
C LEU A 185 0.15 19.75 10.01
N ILE A 186 0.86 19.00 10.86
CA ILE A 186 0.30 17.79 11.49
C ILE A 186 -1.08 18.05 12.11
N THR A 187 -1.26 19.22 12.75
CA THR A 187 -2.56 19.61 13.31
C THR A 187 -3.54 20.04 12.24
N LEU A 188 -3.08 20.74 11.20
CA LEU A 188 -3.92 21.32 10.16
C LEU A 188 -4.53 20.28 9.20
N ILE A 189 -3.95 19.08 9.11
CA ILE A 189 -4.51 18.01 8.29
C ILE A 189 -5.72 17.32 8.93
N GLU A 190 -5.99 17.52 10.22
CA GLU A 190 -7.21 16.99 10.84
C GLU A 190 -8.45 17.54 10.13
N SER A 191 -9.46 16.70 9.91
CA SER A 191 -10.66 17.09 9.15
C SER A 191 -11.39 18.30 9.75
N THR A 192 -11.46 18.39 11.08
CA THR A 192 -12.12 19.49 11.79
C THR A 192 -11.31 20.78 11.79
N LYS A 193 -9.99 20.73 11.54
CA LYS A 193 -9.06 21.86 11.53
C LYS A 193 -8.84 22.48 10.14
N ARG A 194 -9.43 21.86 9.10
CA ARG A 194 -9.33 22.34 7.73
C ARG A 194 -10.00 23.69 7.54
N ALA A 195 -9.54 24.46 6.54
CA ALA A 195 -10.17 25.74 6.19
C ALA A 195 -11.67 25.54 5.87
N GLY A 196 -12.52 26.43 6.38
CA GLY A 196 -13.96 26.35 6.22
C GLY A 196 -14.68 25.44 7.23
N MET A 197 -13.95 24.69 8.09
CA MET A 197 -14.55 23.87 9.14
C MET A 197 -14.77 24.66 10.44
N PRO A 198 -15.69 24.22 11.33
CA PRO A 198 -16.00 24.97 12.58
C PRO A 198 -14.80 25.21 13.49
N GLU A 199 -13.81 24.33 13.48
CA GLU A 199 -12.57 24.43 14.26
C GLU A 199 -11.36 24.76 13.40
N ALA A 200 -11.58 25.45 12.27
CA ALA A 200 -10.51 25.78 11.34
C ALA A 200 -9.30 26.42 12.05
N ALA A 201 -8.12 25.98 11.68
CA ALA A 201 -6.85 26.46 12.23
C ALA A 201 -5.89 26.81 11.09
N SER A 202 -4.95 27.72 11.39
CA SER A 202 -3.85 28.10 10.52
C SER A 202 -2.53 28.06 11.28
N ALA A 203 -1.42 28.05 10.55
CA ALA A 203 -0.08 28.19 11.09
C ALA A 203 0.69 29.25 10.32
N ILE A 204 1.60 29.95 11.00
CA ILE A 204 2.55 30.86 10.34
C ILE A 204 3.75 30.02 9.89
N LEU A 205 4.03 30.04 8.60
CA LEU A 205 5.15 29.28 8.03
C LEU A 205 6.50 29.93 8.40
N PRO A 206 7.51 29.12 8.73
CA PRO A 206 8.75 29.62 9.35
C PRO A 206 9.66 30.41 8.40
N TYR A 207 9.63 30.14 7.09
CA TYR A 207 10.49 30.84 6.13
C TYR A 207 9.83 32.08 5.52
N SER A 208 8.59 31.95 5.03
CA SER A 208 7.86 33.04 4.39
C SER A 208 7.19 33.98 5.39
N GLY A 209 6.80 33.50 6.57
CA GLY A 209 5.92 34.20 7.49
C GLY A 209 4.47 34.24 7.02
N ASP A 210 4.11 33.53 5.95
CA ASP A 210 2.75 33.42 5.44
C ASP A 210 1.85 32.63 6.39
N GLU A 211 0.61 33.05 6.49
CA GLU A 211 -0.42 32.24 7.13
C GLU A 211 -0.88 31.12 6.18
N PHE A 212 -0.83 29.88 6.67
CA PHE A 212 -1.20 28.71 5.89
C PHE A 212 -2.29 27.88 6.58
N SER A 213 -3.24 27.41 5.79
CA SER A 213 -4.28 26.46 6.19
C SER A 213 -4.48 25.41 5.11
N VAL A 214 -4.87 24.20 5.50
CA VAL A 214 -5.17 23.11 4.56
C VAL A 214 -6.64 23.21 4.14
N PRO A 215 -6.96 23.28 2.84
CA PRO A 215 -8.34 23.36 2.36
C PRO A 215 -9.17 22.12 2.71
N SER A 216 -10.48 22.31 2.94
CA SER A 216 -11.39 21.20 3.29
C SER A 216 -11.63 20.21 2.14
N ASN A 217 -11.45 20.65 0.89
CA ASN A 217 -11.59 19.82 -0.32
C ASN A 217 -10.32 19.04 -0.69
N VAL A 218 -9.22 19.15 0.07
CA VAL A 218 -7.98 18.40 -0.14
C VAL A 218 -8.06 17.05 0.59
N TYR A 219 -7.72 15.98 -0.07
CA TYR A 219 -7.57 14.63 0.48
C TYR A 219 -6.10 14.23 0.43
N ILE A 220 -5.63 13.53 1.45
CA ILE A 220 -4.27 12.97 1.52
C ILE A 220 -4.39 11.45 1.48
N LEU A 221 -3.78 10.82 0.48
CA LEU A 221 -3.79 9.39 0.28
C LEU A 221 -2.36 8.85 0.35
N GLY A 222 -2.02 8.15 1.42
CA GLY A 222 -0.71 7.51 1.61
C GLY A 222 -0.72 6.05 1.18
N THR A 223 0.44 5.53 0.76
CA THR A 223 0.71 4.09 0.71
C THR A 223 1.83 3.74 1.68
N MET A 224 1.77 2.56 2.30
CA MET A 224 2.73 2.12 3.29
C MET A 224 3.03 0.63 3.17
N ASN A 225 4.29 0.25 2.98
CA ASN A 225 4.75 -1.12 3.10
C ASN A 225 4.99 -1.48 4.57
N THR A 226 4.38 -2.58 5.03
CA THR A 226 4.48 -3.02 6.43
C THR A 226 5.68 -3.91 6.70
N ALA A 227 6.16 -4.64 5.70
CA ALA A 227 7.33 -5.53 5.83
C ALA A 227 8.65 -4.79 6.09
N ASP A 228 8.72 -3.50 5.82
CA ASP A 228 9.95 -2.70 5.88
C ASP A 228 10.23 -2.28 7.34
N ARG A 229 10.98 -3.09 8.07
CA ARG A 229 11.34 -2.86 9.49
C ARG A 229 12.39 -1.74 9.71
N SER A 230 13.07 -1.33 8.66
CA SER A 230 14.08 -0.24 8.71
C SER A 230 13.46 1.15 8.85
N ILE A 231 12.14 1.22 8.81
CA ILE A 231 11.37 2.46 8.74
C ILE A 231 10.80 2.79 10.12
N ALA A 232 10.87 4.06 10.50
CA ALA A 232 10.33 4.53 11.77
C ALA A 232 8.83 4.23 11.88
N LEU A 233 8.43 3.66 13.01
CA LEU A 233 7.02 3.52 13.34
C LEU A 233 6.35 4.89 13.25
N MET A 234 5.21 4.94 12.56
CA MET A 234 4.42 6.17 12.49
C MET A 234 4.05 6.64 13.89
N ASP A 235 4.37 7.90 14.21
CA ASP A 235 4.04 8.53 15.48
C ASP A 235 2.53 8.39 15.78
N THR A 236 2.20 8.15 17.04
CA THR A 236 0.83 8.01 17.53
C THR A 236 -0.03 9.24 17.20
N ALA A 237 0.57 10.44 17.18
CA ALA A 237 -0.11 11.67 16.82
C ALA A 237 -0.58 11.67 15.37
N LEU A 238 0.26 11.17 14.44
CA LEU A 238 -0.10 11.01 13.03
C LEU A 238 -1.08 9.87 12.82
N ARG A 239 -0.88 8.74 13.50
CA ARG A 239 -1.75 7.57 13.36
C ARG A 239 -3.23 7.89 13.64
N ARG A 240 -3.51 8.81 14.54
CA ARG A 240 -4.89 9.24 14.85
C ARG A 240 -5.53 10.11 13.78
N ARG A 241 -4.74 10.67 12.87
CA ARG A 241 -5.19 11.61 11.82
C ARG A 241 -5.44 10.94 10.48
N PHE A 242 -5.11 9.65 10.38
CA PHE A 242 -5.30 8.86 9.17
C PHE A 242 -6.21 7.68 9.43
N GLN A 243 -7.10 7.41 8.50
CA GLN A 243 -7.80 6.13 8.39
C GLN A 243 -6.90 5.14 7.66
N PHE A 244 -6.85 3.91 8.17
CA PHE A 244 -6.00 2.86 7.62
C PHE A 244 -6.86 1.82 6.89
N VAL A 245 -6.54 1.57 5.62
CA VAL A 245 -7.15 0.53 4.81
C VAL A 245 -6.12 -0.56 4.55
N GLU A 246 -6.41 -1.75 5.05
CA GLU A 246 -5.52 -2.90 4.93
C GLU A 246 -5.61 -3.51 3.52
N MET A 247 -4.44 -3.77 2.92
CA MET A 247 -4.27 -4.38 1.62
C MET A 247 -3.45 -5.65 1.78
N MET A 248 -4.11 -6.76 2.09
CA MET A 248 -3.48 -8.07 2.20
C MET A 248 -3.39 -8.76 0.84
N PRO A 249 -2.54 -9.79 0.68
CA PRO A 249 -2.56 -10.64 -0.49
C PRO A 249 -3.97 -11.22 -0.70
N ASP A 250 -4.45 -11.14 -1.93
CA ASP A 250 -5.74 -11.68 -2.36
C ASP A 250 -5.51 -12.51 -3.63
N SER A 251 -5.50 -13.83 -3.49
CA SER A 251 -5.30 -14.77 -4.60
C SER A 251 -6.48 -14.77 -5.58
N ASP A 252 -7.68 -14.33 -5.16
CA ASP A 252 -8.83 -14.21 -6.05
C ASP A 252 -8.63 -13.12 -7.12
N VAL A 253 -7.74 -12.17 -6.89
CA VAL A 253 -7.32 -11.20 -7.92
C VAL A 253 -6.71 -11.95 -9.11
N LEU A 254 -5.85 -12.95 -8.87
CA LEU A 254 -5.25 -13.75 -9.93
C LEU A 254 -6.31 -14.51 -10.73
N ARG A 255 -7.34 -15.06 -10.06
CA ARG A 255 -8.48 -15.74 -10.72
C ARG A 255 -9.28 -14.77 -11.59
N LYS A 256 -9.58 -13.57 -11.08
CA LYS A 256 -10.33 -12.52 -11.80
C LYS A 256 -9.64 -12.05 -13.07
N ILE A 257 -8.30 -12.01 -13.08
CA ILE A 257 -7.50 -11.56 -14.23
C ILE A 257 -6.96 -12.71 -15.10
N HIS A 258 -7.35 -13.98 -14.80
CA HIS A 258 -6.87 -15.18 -15.49
C HIS A 258 -5.35 -15.40 -15.42
N ALA A 259 -4.74 -15.05 -14.29
CA ALA A 259 -3.32 -15.27 -13.96
C ALA A 259 -3.13 -16.41 -12.96
N ASP A 260 -4.18 -17.20 -12.70
CA ASP A 260 -4.25 -18.21 -11.65
C ASP A 260 -3.74 -19.59 -12.05
N LYS A 261 -3.35 -19.79 -13.34
CA LYS A 261 -2.94 -21.10 -13.83
C LYS A 261 -1.71 -21.05 -14.72
N VAL A 262 -0.81 -22.01 -14.50
CA VAL A 262 0.28 -22.34 -15.42
C VAL A 262 0.23 -23.85 -15.64
N GLU A 263 -0.06 -24.30 -16.87
CA GLU A 263 -0.39 -25.69 -17.19
C GLU A 263 -1.56 -26.18 -16.29
N ASP A 264 -1.33 -27.22 -15.48
CA ASP A 264 -2.30 -27.75 -14.52
C ASP A 264 -2.02 -27.33 -13.06
N LEU A 265 -1.07 -26.41 -12.81
CA LEU A 265 -0.80 -25.81 -11.51
C LEU A 265 -1.81 -24.69 -11.22
N ASP A 266 -2.45 -24.72 -10.05
CA ASP A 266 -3.19 -23.60 -9.48
C ASP A 266 -2.22 -22.64 -8.75
N VAL A 267 -1.84 -21.57 -9.42
CA VAL A 267 -0.91 -20.54 -8.90
C VAL A 267 -1.52 -19.78 -7.73
N ALA A 268 -2.82 -19.56 -7.75
CA ALA A 268 -3.51 -18.87 -6.65
C ALA A 268 -3.47 -19.71 -5.37
N ALA A 269 -3.79 -21.00 -5.46
CA ALA A 269 -3.70 -21.91 -4.32
C ALA A 269 -2.24 -22.07 -3.83
N MET A 270 -1.27 -22.09 -4.74
CA MET A 270 0.15 -22.13 -4.39
C MET A 270 0.57 -20.88 -3.62
N LEU A 271 0.15 -19.70 -4.04
CA LEU A 271 0.41 -18.44 -3.34
C LEU A 271 -0.19 -18.45 -1.93
N ASP A 272 -1.45 -18.89 -1.79
CA ASP A 272 -2.10 -19.04 -0.49
C ASP A 272 -1.32 -19.97 0.43
N LYS A 273 -0.84 -21.11 -0.09
CA LYS A 273 -0.06 -22.06 0.70
C LYS A 273 1.31 -21.50 1.13
N ILE A 274 1.97 -20.78 0.26
CA ILE A 274 3.23 -20.08 0.59
C ILE A 274 2.98 -19.06 1.70
N ASN A 275 1.93 -18.25 1.57
CA ASN A 275 1.60 -17.22 2.54
C ASN A 275 1.15 -17.78 3.90
N GLU A 276 0.38 -18.87 3.93
CA GLU A 276 0.04 -19.60 5.16
C GLU A 276 1.30 -20.01 5.93
N ARG A 277 2.31 -20.52 5.23
CA ARG A 277 3.58 -20.96 5.83
C ARG A 277 4.44 -19.78 6.28
N ILE A 278 4.46 -18.68 5.52
CA ILE A 278 5.17 -17.45 5.92
C ILE A 278 4.54 -16.86 7.18
N GLU A 279 3.21 -16.75 7.24
CA GLU A 279 2.50 -16.24 8.41
C GLU A 279 2.81 -17.05 9.66
N TYR A 280 2.87 -18.37 9.54
CA TYR A 280 3.18 -19.26 10.66
C TYR A 280 4.64 -19.16 11.12
N LEU A 281 5.61 -19.06 10.18
CA LEU A 281 7.04 -19.08 10.46
C LEU A 281 7.63 -17.71 10.83
N TYR A 282 6.92 -16.66 10.49
CA TYR A 282 7.40 -15.29 10.64
C TYR A 282 6.27 -14.34 11.11
N ASP A 283 5.49 -13.76 10.23
CA ASP A 283 4.29 -12.97 10.52
C ASP A 283 3.48 -12.69 9.25
N ARG A 284 2.29 -12.09 9.42
CA ARG A 284 1.39 -11.74 8.32
C ARG A 284 1.86 -10.56 7.45
N GLU A 285 2.72 -9.70 8.00
CA GLU A 285 3.19 -8.50 7.33
C GLU A 285 4.25 -8.79 6.25
N HIS A 286 4.82 -10.01 6.28
CA HIS A 286 5.82 -10.50 5.33
C HIS A 286 5.25 -11.48 4.30
N THR A 287 3.93 -11.59 4.17
CA THR A 287 3.31 -12.40 3.13
C THR A 287 3.58 -11.83 1.73
N ILE A 288 3.56 -12.68 0.70
CA ILE A 288 3.86 -12.30 -0.68
C ILE A 288 2.58 -11.82 -1.36
N GLY A 289 2.61 -10.62 -1.92
CA GLY A 289 1.47 -10.06 -2.65
C GLY A 289 1.20 -10.73 -3.99
N HIS A 290 -0.05 -10.74 -4.41
CA HIS A 290 -0.51 -11.30 -5.68
C HIS A 290 0.06 -10.58 -6.91
N ALA A 291 0.49 -9.32 -6.77
CA ALA A 291 1.02 -8.52 -7.88
C ALA A 291 2.29 -9.12 -8.50
N PHE A 292 3.07 -9.92 -7.76
CA PHE A 292 4.22 -10.63 -8.31
C PHE A 292 3.85 -11.61 -9.43
N PHE A 293 2.61 -12.11 -9.44
CA PHE A 293 2.12 -13.12 -10.37
C PHE A 293 1.19 -12.56 -11.46
N THR A 294 0.86 -11.26 -11.44
CA THR A 294 -0.11 -10.66 -12.38
C THR A 294 0.31 -10.73 -13.85
N ASP A 295 1.61 -10.76 -14.12
CA ASP A 295 2.13 -10.91 -15.49
C ASP A 295 1.77 -12.24 -16.16
N LEU A 296 1.36 -13.25 -15.36
CA LEU A 296 0.90 -14.55 -15.88
C LEU A 296 -0.41 -14.43 -16.67
N LYS A 297 -1.14 -13.34 -16.55
CA LYS A 297 -2.33 -13.09 -17.39
C LYS A 297 -1.98 -12.98 -18.88
N ASP A 298 -0.78 -12.45 -19.18
CA ASP A 298 -0.31 -12.21 -20.56
C ASP A 298 0.62 -13.34 -21.05
N ASP A 299 1.28 -14.05 -20.11
CA ASP A 299 2.23 -15.14 -20.40
C ASP A 299 2.18 -16.23 -19.32
N ALA A 300 1.18 -17.11 -19.40
CA ALA A 300 0.96 -18.22 -18.47
C ALA A 300 1.88 -19.42 -18.76
N THR A 301 3.18 -19.19 -18.88
CA THR A 301 4.17 -20.23 -19.17
C THR A 301 5.01 -20.58 -17.95
N LEU A 302 5.54 -21.83 -17.93
CA LEU A 302 6.49 -22.27 -16.90
C LEU A 302 7.74 -21.37 -16.90
N VAL A 303 8.20 -20.89 -18.05
CA VAL A 303 9.36 -20.01 -18.16
C VAL A 303 9.10 -18.67 -17.46
N LYS A 304 7.89 -18.11 -17.58
CA LYS A 304 7.51 -16.89 -16.86
C LYS A 304 7.43 -17.13 -15.36
N LEU A 305 6.82 -18.26 -14.94
CA LEU A 305 6.75 -18.65 -13.52
C LEU A 305 8.14 -18.85 -12.92
N GLN A 306 9.06 -19.54 -13.63
CA GLN A 306 10.47 -19.63 -13.25
C GLN A 306 11.09 -18.26 -13.02
N SER A 307 10.92 -17.32 -13.97
CA SER A 307 11.48 -15.97 -13.86
C SER A 307 10.92 -15.22 -12.63
N ILE A 308 9.64 -15.40 -12.29
CA ILE A 308 9.02 -14.81 -11.08
C ILE A 308 9.68 -15.37 -9.81
N PHE A 309 9.83 -16.70 -9.75
CA PHE A 309 10.45 -17.34 -8.58
C PHE A 309 11.92 -16.95 -8.42
N GLU A 310 12.73 -17.07 -9.48
CA GLU A 310 14.15 -16.79 -9.42
C GLU A 310 14.47 -15.32 -9.12
N LYS A 311 13.67 -14.39 -9.66
CA LYS A 311 13.98 -12.95 -9.59
C LYS A 311 13.22 -12.21 -8.50
N SER A 312 12.14 -12.80 -7.99
CA SER A 312 11.29 -12.11 -7.02
C SER A 312 11.01 -12.95 -5.77
N VAL A 313 10.46 -14.15 -5.89
CA VAL A 313 10.01 -14.95 -4.73
C VAL A 313 11.20 -15.41 -3.90
N ILE A 314 12.19 -16.05 -4.50
CA ILE A 314 13.37 -16.55 -3.77
C ILE A 314 14.18 -15.41 -3.13
N PRO A 315 14.52 -14.33 -3.82
CA PRO A 315 15.21 -13.20 -3.20
C PRO A 315 14.43 -12.57 -2.03
N LEU A 316 13.11 -12.47 -2.16
CA LEU A 316 12.26 -11.94 -1.10
C LEU A 316 12.25 -12.86 0.14
N LEU A 317 12.17 -14.19 -0.05
CA LEU A 317 12.28 -15.14 1.05
C LEU A 317 13.66 -15.12 1.72
N GLN A 318 14.74 -14.94 0.94
CA GLN A 318 16.10 -14.78 1.48
C GLN A 318 16.21 -13.52 2.36
N GLU A 319 15.61 -12.41 1.94
CA GLU A 319 15.55 -11.17 2.72
C GLU A 319 14.72 -11.36 4.01
N TYR A 320 13.54 -11.96 3.93
CA TYR A 320 12.66 -12.14 5.08
C TYR A 320 13.24 -13.06 6.15
N PHE A 321 13.86 -14.14 5.74
CA PHE A 321 14.42 -15.14 6.65
C PHE A 321 15.92 -14.95 6.92
N TYR A 322 16.52 -13.83 6.49
CA TYR A 322 17.96 -13.56 6.68
C TYR A 322 18.85 -14.74 6.25
N GLU A 323 18.54 -15.31 5.07
CA GLU A 323 19.19 -16.48 4.52
C GLU A 323 19.10 -17.76 5.40
N ASP A 324 18.11 -17.84 6.31
CA ASP A 324 17.73 -19.09 6.97
C ASP A 324 17.07 -20.04 5.97
N TYR A 325 17.89 -20.77 5.22
CA TYR A 325 17.43 -21.65 4.16
C TYR A 325 16.57 -22.81 4.65
N GLN A 326 16.63 -23.19 5.95
CA GLN A 326 15.73 -24.21 6.50
C GLN A 326 14.28 -23.70 6.51
N LYS A 327 14.07 -22.46 6.88
CA LYS A 327 12.72 -21.87 6.83
C LYS A 327 12.25 -21.71 5.39
N ILE A 328 13.15 -21.30 4.46
CA ILE A 328 12.80 -21.20 3.04
C ILE A 328 12.38 -22.56 2.49
N GLN A 329 13.09 -23.66 2.83
CA GLN A 329 12.67 -25.02 2.48
C GLN A 329 11.27 -25.36 3.00
N LEU A 330 10.95 -24.98 4.25
CA LEU A 330 9.62 -25.20 4.83
C LEU A 330 8.54 -24.42 4.08
N VAL A 331 8.80 -23.15 3.74
CA VAL A 331 7.88 -22.31 2.95
C VAL A 331 7.59 -22.94 1.58
N LEU A 332 8.63 -23.43 0.90
CA LEU A 332 8.54 -24.02 -0.44
C LEU A 332 8.15 -25.51 -0.45
N GLY A 333 7.95 -26.10 0.74
CA GLY A 333 7.59 -27.53 0.87
C GLY A 333 8.74 -28.49 0.55
N ASP A 334 9.97 -28.00 0.38
CA ASP A 334 11.14 -28.82 0.00
C ASP A 334 11.46 -29.92 1.01
N ASN A 335 11.09 -29.72 2.28
CA ASN A 335 11.25 -30.70 3.34
C ASN A 335 10.40 -31.98 3.14
N ALA A 336 9.31 -31.91 2.38
CA ALA A 336 8.39 -33.02 2.10
C ALA A 336 8.66 -33.69 0.75
N LYS A 337 9.42 -33.04 -0.15
CA LYS A 337 9.74 -33.58 -1.48
C LYS A 337 10.70 -34.75 -1.36
N SER A 338 10.30 -35.89 -1.94
CA SER A 338 11.09 -37.14 -1.93
C SER A 338 12.22 -37.13 -2.97
N ASP A 339 12.05 -36.38 -4.06
CA ASP A 339 13.01 -36.25 -5.14
C ASP A 339 13.78 -34.91 -4.99
N ASP A 340 15.08 -35.01 -4.73
CA ASP A 340 15.94 -33.84 -4.58
C ASP A 340 16.00 -32.96 -5.85
N SER A 341 15.71 -33.52 -7.01
CA SER A 341 15.66 -32.75 -8.27
C SER A 341 14.51 -31.74 -8.31
N LEU A 342 13.45 -31.95 -7.50
CA LEU A 342 12.28 -31.09 -7.38
C LEU A 342 12.42 -30.01 -6.27
N LYS A 343 13.43 -30.14 -5.41
CA LYS A 343 13.69 -29.17 -4.34
C LYS A 343 14.29 -27.89 -4.89
N PHE A 344 13.72 -26.77 -4.56
CA PHE A 344 14.26 -25.45 -4.90
C PHE A 344 15.53 -25.12 -4.12
N ILE A 345 15.60 -25.56 -2.86
CA ILE A 345 16.75 -25.43 -1.98
C ILE A 345 17.26 -26.83 -1.63
N ILE A 346 18.50 -27.12 -2.02
CA ILE A 346 19.20 -28.36 -1.71
C ILE A 346 20.13 -28.13 -0.52
N ASP A 347 20.16 -29.09 0.40
CA ASP A 347 21.11 -29.11 1.50
C ASP A 347 22.13 -30.27 1.33
N GLU A 348 23.38 -29.94 1.59
CA GLU A 348 24.49 -30.88 1.56
C GLU A 348 25.18 -30.91 2.93
N LYS A 349 25.50 -32.10 3.43
CA LYS A 349 26.29 -32.22 4.65
C LYS A 349 27.70 -31.74 4.40
N VAL A 350 28.17 -30.86 5.27
CA VAL A 350 29.51 -30.29 5.21
C VAL A 350 30.36 -30.86 6.33
N ILE A 351 31.55 -31.36 5.96
CA ILE A 351 32.57 -31.77 6.91
C ILE A 351 33.57 -30.62 7.01
N ALA A 352 33.61 -29.93 8.15
CA ALA A 352 34.43 -28.75 8.35
C ALA A 352 35.91 -28.99 8.04
N LYS A 353 36.45 -30.19 8.36
CA LYS A 353 37.83 -30.63 8.07
C LYS A 353 38.19 -30.63 6.59
N ASN A 354 37.18 -30.69 5.69
CA ASN A 354 37.44 -30.64 4.25
C ASN A 354 37.57 -29.19 3.75
N ILE A 355 37.14 -28.22 4.54
CA ILE A 355 37.13 -26.79 4.18
C ILE A 355 38.25 -26.04 4.90
N PHE A 356 38.41 -26.32 6.17
CA PHE A 356 39.35 -25.59 7.03
C PHE A 356 40.57 -26.44 7.40
N LYS A 357 41.73 -25.79 7.44
CA LYS A 357 42.96 -26.41 7.96
C LYS A 357 43.03 -26.26 9.50
N GLY A 358 43.34 -27.35 10.21
CA GLY A 358 43.44 -27.34 11.67
C GLY A 358 42.17 -27.77 12.37
N ASN A 359 42.16 -27.71 13.72
CA ASN A 359 41.02 -28.07 14.54
C ASN A 359 40.14 -26.83 14.73
N VAL A 360 39.05 -26.73 14.00
CA VAL A 360 38.10 -25.58 14.04
C VAL A 360 36.85 -25.90 14.86
N GLU A 361 36.59 -27.16 15.15
CA GLU A 361 35.40 -27.63 15.90
C GLU A 361 35.39 -27.11 17.36
N ASP A 362 36.55 -26.82 17.93
CA ASP A 362 36.69 -26.29 19.29
C ASP A 362 36.64 -24.73 19.34
N VAL A 363 36.56 -24.06 18.18
CA VAL A 363 36.70 -22.59 18.10
C VAL A 363 35.34 -21.90 17.92
N ILE A 364 34.47 -22.45 17.10
CA ILE A 364 33.15 -21.91 16.81
C ILE A 364 32.17 -23.05 16.52
N ASP A 365 30.90 -22.78 16.75
CA ASP A 365 29.81 -23.64 16.32
C ASP A 365 29.66 -23.53 14.81
N LEU A 366 29.95 -24.60 14.07
CA LEU A 366 29.97 -24.61 12.62
C LEU A 366 28.71 -25.23 12.07
N PRO A 367 28.14 -24.66 11.00
CA PRO A 367 26.97 -25.23 10.37
C PRO A 367 27.28 -26.60 9.76
N GLU A 368 26.43 -27.60 10.08
CA GLU A 368 26.56 -28.95 9.57
C GLU A 368 26.13 -29.12 8.11
N LYS A 369 25.43 -28.13 7.58
CA LYS A 369 24.83 -28.13 6.25
C LYS A 369 25.19 -26.90 5.47
N LYS A 370 25.38 -27.07 4.18
CA LYS A 370 25.46 -26.00 3.20
C LYS A 370 24.23 -26.05 2.32
N TYR A 371 23.63 -24.89 2.08
CA TYR A 371 22.45 -24.76 1.23
C TYR A 371 22.82 -24.18 -0.13
N SER A 372 22.15 -24.61 -1.18
CA SER A 372 22.28 -24.08 -2.53
C SER A 372 20.93 -24.04 -3.24
N ILE A 373 20.77 -23.06 -4.13
CA ILE A 373 19.58 -22.95 -4.99
C ILE A 373 19.76 -23.94 -6.16
N ASN A 374 18.73 -24.77 -6.39
CA ASN A 374 18.69 -25.73 -7.49
C ASN A 374 17.99 -25.12 -8.71
N SER A 375 18.74 -24.57 -9.65
CA SER A 375 18.18 -23.97 -10.86
C SER A 375 17.32 -24.92 -11.71
N LYS A 376 17.61 -26.24 -11.68
CA LYS A 376 16.84 -27.23 -12.44
C LYS A 376 15.43 -27.45 -11.92
N ALA A 377 15.22 -27.25 -10.62
CA ALA A 377 13.89 -27.37 -10.03
C ALA A 377 12.90 -26.35 -10.60
N PHE A 378 13.38 -25.16 -10.98
CA PHE A 378 12.53 -24.12 -11.56
C PHE A 378 12.04 -24.47 -12.98
N GLU A 379 12.72 -25.36 -13.69
CA GLU A 379 12.35 -25.84 -15.02
C GLU A 379 11.31 -26.98 -14.98
N ASN A 380 10.90 -27.42 -13.79
CA ASN A 380 9.99 -28.54 -13.61
C ASN A 380 8.70 -28.11 -12.90
N ILE A 381 7.56 -28.20 -13.58
CA ILE A 381 6.26 -27.82 -13.02
C ILE A 381 5.89 -28.60 -11.76
N ASN A 382 6.37 -29.84 -11.61
CA ASN A 382 6.11 -30.65 -10.41
C ASN A 382 6.77 -30.08 -9.15
N SER A 383 7.88 -29.33 -9.29
CA SER A 383 8.51 -28.62 -8.18
C SER A 383 7.55 -27.64 -7.51
N TYR A 384 6.74 -26.94 -8.32
CA TYR A 384 5.72 -25.99 -7.86
C TYR A 384 4.47 -26.68 -7.35
N LYS A 385 4.02 -27.77 -7.99
CA LYS A 385 2.87 -28.55 -7.55
C LYS A 385 3.08 -29.15 -6.16
N GLU A 386 4.29 -29.59 -5.85
CA GLU A 386 4.63 -30.14 -4.54
C GLU A 386 4.78 -29.07 -3.43
N ILE A 387 4.55 -27.78 -3.73
CA ILE A 387 4.34 -26.75 -2.71
C ILE A 387 2.95 -26.92 -2.06
N LEU A 388 1.95 -27.33 -2.82
CA LEU A 388 0.58 -27.57 -2.34
C LEU A 388 0.51 -28.78 -1.40
#